data_458ee17d7c9f37f13d1e2ca262fce301
#
_entry.id   458ee17d7c9f37f13d1e2ca262fce301
#
_cell.length_a   1.000
_cell.length_b   1.000
_cell.length_c   1.000
_cell.angle_alpha   90.00
_cell.angle_beta   90.00
_cell.angle_gamma   90.00
#
_symmetry.space_group_name_H-M   'P 1'
#
loop_
_entity.id
_entity.type
_entity.pdbx_description
1 polymer ?
#
loop_
_entity_poly.entity_id
_entity_poly.type
_entity_poly.pdbx_seq_one_letter_code
_entity_poly.pdbx_strand_id
1 'polypeptide(L)'
;MHLRYLLLLSLLALSACGFHLRGTQVASRTNVSELAIKSVSAPLIAEQVSSQLQLGGTRIVEPSDKTRRVLTLRNETFDRDVLSVSADTGKVKEYQLTLHVDMSVTDSKGKPVVDNETISVSRDYTFDESSILGKSNEETSLREDLVRQVSAQIVRRVNAVTK
;
A
#
# COMPACT_ATOMS: atom_id res chain seq x y z
N MET A 1 12.98 33.15 -42.55
CA MET A 1 13.77 32.90 -41.34
C MET A 1 12.93 32.90 -40.06
N HIS A 2 11.96 33.77 -39.89
CA HIS A 2 11.15 33.88 -38.66
C HIS A 2 10.31 32.64 -38.32
N LEU A 3 9.81 31.92 -39.32
CA LEU A 3 9.00 30.70 -39.11
C LEU A 3 9.79 29.56 -38.40
N ARG A 4 11.10 29.45 -38.69
CA ARG A 4 11.99 28.45 -38.03
C ARG A 4 12.24 28.79 -36.56
N TYR A 5 12.35 30.05 -36.20
CA TYR A 5 12.51 30.48 -34.80
C TYR A 5 11.20 30.31 -34.02
N LEU A 6 10.05 30.51 -34.63
CA LEU A 6 8.73 30.27 -34.02
C LEU A 6 8.53 28.78 -33.71
N LEU A 7 8.96 27.89 -34.60
CA LEU A 7 8.89 26.45 -34.40
C LEU A 7 9.83 25.97 -33.28
N LEU A 8 11.05 26.51 -33.19
CA LEU A 8 11.99 26.20 -32.11
C LEU A 8 11.50 26.72 -30.74
N LEU A 9 10.90 27.91 -30.71
CA LEU A 9 10.33 28.47 -29.50
C LEU A 9 9.12 27.67 -28.99
N SER A 10 8.29 27.17 -29.92
CA SER A 10 7.15 26.28 -29.59
C SER A 10 7.61 24.93 -29.02
N LEU A 11 8.71 24.35 -29.55
CA LEU A 11 9.26 23.10 -29.03
C LEU A 11 9.85 23.27 -27.61
N LEU A 12 10.47 24.43 -27.34
CA LEU A 12 10.98 24.75 -26.00
C LEU A 12 9.85 24.95 -24.98
N ALA A 13 8.72 25.52 -25.38
CA ALA A 13 7.57 25.73 -24.51
C ALA A 13 6.86 24.43 -24.10
N LEU A 14 6.92 23.35 -24.92
CA LEU A 14 6.36 22.05 -24.60
C LEU A 14 7.19 21.29 -23.55
N SER A 15 8.48 21.56 -23.42
CA SER A 15 9.34 20.96 -22.40
C SER A 15 9.24 21.64 -21.02
N ALA A 16 8.63 22.83 -20.94
CA ALA A 16 8.42 23.56 -19.69
C ALA A 16 7.15 23.10 -18.91
N CYS A 17 6.25 22.33 -19.54
CA CYS A 17 5.23 21.59 -18.82
C CYS A 17 5.89 20.46 -18.07
N GLY A 18 6.23 20.66 -16.80
CA GLY A 18 6.75 19.64 -15.89
C GLY A 18 5.74 18.51 -15.66
N PHE A 19 5.51 17.70 -16.69
CA PHE A 19 4.66 16.51 -16.60
C PHE A 19 5.43 15.44 -15.81
N HIS A 20 5.31 15.50 -14.49
CA HIS A 20 5.77 14.43 -13.62
C HIS A 20 4.77 13.29 -13.72
N LEU A 21 5.18 12.17 -14.30
CA LEU A 21 4.41 10.93 -14.26
C LEU A 21 4.07 10.62 -12.79
N ARG A 22 2.80 10.68 -12.45
CA ARG A 22 2.29 10.26 -11.14
C ARG A 22 2.40 8.73 -11.06
N GLY A 23 3.51 8.22 -10.60
CA GLY A 23 3.80 6.78 -10.53
C GLY A 23 5.28 6.49 -10.36
N THR A 24 6.15 7.43 -10.67
CA THR A 24 7.60 7.37 -10.36
C THR A 24 7.96 8.07 -9.05
N GLN A 25 6.99 8.24 -8.15
CA GLN A 25 7.36 8.50 -6.76
C GLN A 25 7.93 7.19 -6.21
N VAL A 26 9.14 6.88 -6.68
CA VAL A 26 10.12 6.09 -5.96
C VAL A 26 9.97 6.44 -4.50
N ALA A 27 9.73 5.44 -3.69
CA ALA A 27 9.52 5.45 -2.27
C ALA A 27 9.87 6.79 -1.64
N SER A 28 8.85 7.55 -1.24
CA SER A 28 9.07 8.83 -0.56
C SER A 28 10.16 8.61 0.48
N ARG A 29 11.25 9.37 0.42
CA ARG A 29 12.34 9.24 1.38
C ARG A 29 11.75 9.11 2.76
N THR A 30 11.99 7.99 3.41
CA THR A 30 11.49 7.77 4.75
C THR A 30 12.28 8.67 5.70
N ASN A 31 11.57 9.32 6.61
CA ASN A 31 12.22 10.12 7.67
C ASN A 31 12.80 9.23 8.78
N VAL A 32 12.61 7.93 8.67
CA VAL A 32 12.99 6.92 9.66
C VAL A 32 14.29 6.28 9.22
N SER A 33 15.37 6.55 9.93
CA SER A 33 16.68 5.95 9.63
C SER A 33 16.75 4.47 10.00
N GLU A 34 16.03 4.08 11.08
CA GLU A 34 16.04 2.70 11.60
C GLU A 34 14.70 2.35 12.22
N LEU A 35 14.18 1.15 11.93
CA LEU A 35 12.92 0.63 12.43
C LEU A 35 13.01 -0.89 12.61
N ALA A 36 12.46 -1.42 13.70
CA ALA A 36 12.18 -2.85 13.82
C ALA A 36 10.73 -3.12 13.39
N ILE A 37 10.52 -4.23 12.68
CA ILE A 37 9.18 -4.71 12.33
C ILE A 37 8.93 -6.02 13.06
N LYS A 38 7.86 -6.05 13.87
CA LYS A 38 7.38 -7.25 14.55
C LYS A 38 6.07 -7.68 13.90
N SER A 39 6.10 -8.81 13.21
CA SER A 39 4.89 -9.46 12.69
C SER A 39 4.42 -10.51 13.68
N VAL A 40 3.17 -10.42 14.12
CA VAL A 40 2.55 -11.43 15.00
C VAL A 40 1.63 -12.35 14.20
N SER A 41 0.84 -11.79 13.27
CA SER A 41 -0.07 -12.52 12.39
C SER A 41 -0.36 -11.73 11.12
N ALA A 42 0.69 -11.09 10.55
CA ALA A 42 0.59 -10.25 9.36
C ALA A 42 1.85 -10.40 8.47
N PRO A 43 2.15 -11.61 7.96
CA PRO A 43 3.40 -11.88 7.25
C PRO A 43 3.48 -11.16 5.90
N LEU A 44 2.41 -11.15 5.11
CA LEU A 44 2.42 -10.53 3.77
C LEU A 44 2.59 -9.02 3.86
N ILE A 45 1.87 -8.38 4.78
CA ILE A 45 2.00 -6.94 5.01
C ILE A 45 3.37 -6.58 5.57
N ALA A 46 3.91 -7.38 6.50
CA ALA A 46 5.22 -7.12 7.08
C ALA A 46 6.33 -7.17 6.03
N GLU A 47 6.31 -8.15 5.15
CA GLU A 47 7.27 -8.28 4.03
C GLU A 47 7.17 -7.06 3.09
N GLN A 48 5.96 -6.71 2.66
CA GLN A 48 5.74 -5.61 1.74
C GLN A 48 6.10 -4.25 2.35
N VAL A 49 5.77 -4.01 3.62
CA VAL A 49 6.13 -2.79 4.36
C VAL A 49 7.64 -2.70 4.53
N SER A 50 8.31 -3.82 4.90
CA SER A 50 9.76 -3.89 5.01
C SER A 50 10.44 -3.50 3.71
N SER A 51 10.02 -4.09 2.60
CA SER A 51 10.52 -3.78 1.26
C SER A 51 10.35 -2.29 0.90
N GLN A 52 9.16 -1.72 1.10
CA GLN A 52 8.90 -0.31 0.79
C GLN A 52 9.72 0.64 1.66
N LEU A 53 9.90 0.35 2.94
CA LEU A 53 10.71 1.16 3.86
C LEU A 53 12.20 1.10 3.50
N GLN A 54 12.72 -0.09 3.15
CA GLN A 54 14.11 -0.26 2.72
C GLN A 54 14.39 0.51 1.41
N LEU A 55 13.49 0.43 0.44
CA LEU A 55 13.56 1.23 -0.79
C LEU A 55 13.54 2.74 -0.50
N GLY A 56 12.86 3.17 0.57
CA GLY A 56 12.85 4.55 1.04
C GLY A 56 14.10 4.96 1.85
N GLY A 57 15.03 4.04 2.11
CA GLY A 57 16.27 4.31 2.84
C GLY A 57 16.23 3.97 4.34
N THR A 58 15.15 3.35 4.85
CA THR A 58 15.07 2.88 6.22
C THR A 58 15.87 1.59 6.39
N ARG A 59 16.70 1.51 7.42
CA ARG A 59 17.34 0.26 7.83
C ARG A 59 16.38 -0.55 8.71
N ILE A 60 15.98 -1.72 8.24
CA ILE A 60 15.18 -2.66 9.05
C ILE A 60 16.12 -3.46 9.93
N VAL A 61 15.81 -3.53 11.22
CA VAL A 61 16.58 -4.23 12.24
C VAL A 61 15.70 -5.20 13.03
N GLU A 62 16.33 -6.19 13.66
CA GLU A 62 15.61 -7.09 14.56
C GLU A 62 15.13 -6.35 15.82
N PRO A 63 13.91 -6.67 16.30
CA PRO A 63 13.41 -6.11 17.55
C PRO A 63 14.32 -6.48 18.73
N SER A 64 14.81 -5.46 19.42
CA SER A 64 15.65 -5.62 20.60
C SER A 64 15.40 -4.46 21.59
N ASP A 65 15.85 -4.61 22.83
CA ASP A 65 15.74 -3.56 23.85
C ASP A 65 16.45 -2.24 23.48
N LYS A 66 17.35 -2.30 22.48
CA LYS A 66 18.10 -1.15 21.97
C LYS A 66 17.43 -0.53 20.74
N THR A 67 16.39 -1.13 20.20
CA THR A 67 15.71 -0.64 18.98
C THR A 67 14.92 0.62 19.30
N ARG A 68 15.19 1.69 18.57
CA ARG A 68 14.57 3.01 18.83
C ARG A 68 13.08 3.06 18.55
N ARG A 69 12.59 2.26 17.62
CA ARG A 69 11.17 2.21 17.25
C ARG A 69 10.79 0.83 16.78
N VAL A 70 9.62 0.38 17.19
CA VAL A 70 9.07 -0.91 16.76
C VAL A 70 7.70 -0.70 16.14
N LEU A 71 7.55 -1.10 14.88
CA LEU A 71 6.26 -1.27 14.21
C LEU A 71 5.79 -2.70 14.48
N THR A 72 4.65 -2.85 15.13
CA THR A 72 4.01 -4.15 15.32
C THR A 72 2.80 -4.26 14.41
N LEU A 73 2.73 -5.35 13.63
CA LEU A 73 1.65 -5.68 12.70
C LEU A 73 0.96 -6.95 13.17
N ARG A 74 -0.38 -6.92 13.18
CA ARG A 74 -1.23 -8.01 13.69
C ARG A 74 -2.49 -8.14 12.85
N ASN A 75 -3.16 -9.30 12.96
CA ASN A 75 -4.52 -9.51 12.48
C ASN A 75 -4.70 -9.18 10.99
N GLU A 76 -3.76 -9.66 10.13
CA GLU A 76 -3.94 -9.57 8.69
C GLU A 76 -5.06 -10.53 8.28
N THR A 77 -6.19 -9.98 7.82
CA THR A 77 -7.35 -10.75 7.39
C THR A 77 -7.86 -10.27 6.04
N PHE A 78 -8.21 -11.24 5.19
CA PHE A 78 -8.93 -11.00 3.94
C PHE A 78 -10.37 -11.47 4.10
N ASP A 79 -11.30 -10.54 4.00
CA ASP A 79 -12.72 -10.81 4.01
C ASP A 79 -13.29 -10.70 2.60
N ARG A 80 -14.22 -11.59 2.26
CA ARG A 80 -14.94 -11.57 0.98
C ARG A 80 -16.43 -11.58 1.23
N ASP A 81 -17.06 -10.46 0.94
CA ASP A 81 -18.49 -10.25 1.14
C ASP A 81 -19.23 -10.20 -0.19
N VAL A 82 -20.48 -10.68 -0.21
CA VAL A 82 -21.36 -10.55 -1.36
C VAL A 82 -21.85 -9.10 -1.43
N LEU A 83 -21.53 -8.40 -2.50
CA LEU A 83 -21.93 -7.01 -2.71
C LEU A 83 -23.28 -6.92 -3.46
N SER A 84 -23.47 -7.76 -4.48
CA SER A 84 -24.73 -7.82 -5.23
C SER A 84 -25.06 -9.21 -5.76
N VAL A 85 -26.38 -9.43 -5.98
CA VAL A 85 -26.92 -10.64 -6.59
C VAL A 85 -27.81 -10.28 -7.79
N SER A 86 -27.94 -11.19 -8.74
CA SER A 86 -28.85 -11.06 -9.88
C SER A 86 -30.32 -11.20 -9.40
N ALA A 87 -31.14 -10.23 -9.75
CA ALA A 87 -32.57 -10.26 -9.44
C ALA A 87 -33.30 -11.44 -10.11
N ASP A 88 -32.84 -11.84 -11.32
CA ASP A 88 -33.49 -12.87 -12.11
C ASP A 88 -33.09 -14.30 -11.69
N THR A 89 -31.84 -14.48 -11.25
CA THR A 89 -31.29 -15.83 -10.98
C THR A 89 -30.90 -16.06 -9.54
N GLY A 90 -30.86 -15.04 -8.70
CA GLY A 90 -30.37 -15.08 -7.32
C GLY A 90 -28.85 -15.34 -7.20
N LYS A 91 -28.12 -15.43 -8.31
CA LYS A 91 -26.68 -15.69 -8.32
C LYS A 91 -25.91 -14.43 -7.98
N VAL A 92 -24.76 -14.62 -7.32
CA VAL A 92 -23.86 -13.51 -6.98
C VAL A 92 -23.31 -12.88 -8.26
N LYS A 93 -23.37 -11.55 -8.33
CA LYS A 93 -22.80 -10.74 -9.41
C LYS A 93 -21.51 -10.06 -9.02
N GLU A 94 -21.43 -9.60 -7.78
CA GLU A 94 -20.28 -8.83 -7.31
C GLU A 94 -19.91 -9.25 -5.90
N TYR A 95 -18.60 -9.30 -5.67
CA TYR A 95 -18.01 -9.44 -4.35
C TYR A 95 -17.22 -8.19 -3.98
N GLN A 96 -17.14 -7.91 -2.70
CA GLN A 96 -16.18 -6.99 -2.13
C GLN A 96 -15.08 -7.80 -1.42
N LEU A 97 -13.84 -7.54 -1.75
CA LEU A 97 -12.67 -8.08 -1.06
C LEU A 97 -12.08 -6.98 -0.18
N THR A 98 -11.95 -7.24 1.10
CA THR A 98 -11.41 -6.30 2.08
C THR A 98 -10.18 -6.90 2.76
N LEU A 99 -9.09 -6.13 2.85
CA LEU A 99 -7.92 -6.46 3.65
C LEU A 99 -7.88 -5.56 4.87
N HIS A 100 -7.80 -6.17 6.06
CA HIS A 100 -7.60 -5.51 7.34
C HIS A 100 -6.26 -5.86 7.93
N VAL A 101 -5.63 -4.91 8.62
CA VAL A 101 -4.44 -5.13 9.45
C VAL A 101 -4.43 -4.15 10.60
N ASP A 102 -4.05 -4.61 11.78
CA ASP A 102 -3.82 -3.76 12.95
C ASP A 102 -2.34 -3.38 13.04
N MET A 103 -2.08 -2.10 13.28
CA MET A 103 -0.74 -1.60 13.47
C MET A 103 -0.60 -0.84 14.80
N SER A 104 0.57 -0.92 15.39
CA SER A 104 0.99 -0.05 16.49
C SER A 104 2.46 0.32 16.33
N VAL A 105 2.84 1.51 16.80
CA VAL A 105 4.23 1.97 16.78
C VAL A 105 4.63 2.38 18.19
N THR A 106 5.75 1.86 18.68
CA THR A 106 6.33 2.27 19.97
C THR A 106 7.69 2.96 19.75
N ASP A 107 8.03 3.85 20.65
CA ASP A 107 9.36 4.48 20.72
C ASP A 107 10.38 3.55 21.43
N SER A 108 11.61 4.04 21.58
CA SER A 108 12.71 3.33 22.26
C SER A 108 12.48 3.08 23.76
N LYS A 109 11.46 3.70 24.35
CA LYS A 109 11.09 3.51 25.75
C LYS A 109 9.86 2.63 25.90
N GLY A 110 9.39 2.02 24.80
CA GLY A 110 8.17 1.21 24.76
C GLY A 110 6.88 2.03 24.85
N LYS A 111 6.95 3.36 24.78
CA LYS A 111 5.78 4.21 24.81
C LYS A 111 5.07 4.18 23.45
N PRO A 112 3.75 3.98 23.39
CA PRO A 112 3.02 4.00 22.13
C PRO A 112 3.04 5.42 21.53
N VAL A 113 3.47 5.49 20.27
CA VAL A 113 3.39 6.67 19.38
C VAL A 113 2.15 6.56 18.50
N VAL A 114 1.83 5.34 18.08
CA VAL A 114 0.54 4.96 17.52
C VAL A 114 0.04 3.78 18.33
N ASP A 115 -1.10 3.96 18.94
CA ASP A 115 -1.80 2.87 19.63
C ASP A 115 -2.73 2.18 18.64
N ASN A 116 -2.93 0.90 18.79
CA ASN A 116 -3.69 -0.03 17.97
C ASN A 116 -4.64 0.61 16.91
N GLU A 117 -4.10 0.91 15.73
CA GLU A 117 -4.83 1.51 14.61
C GLU A 117 -5.09 0.44 13.55
N THR A 118 -6.35 0.24 13.17
CA THR A 118 -6.72 -0.68 12.08
C THR A 118 -6.67 0.06 10.75
N ILE A 119 -5.93 -0.47 9.79
CA ILE A 119 -5.91 -0.03 8.40
C ILE A 119 -6.69 -1.02 7.57
N SER A 120 -7.60 -0.52 6.75
CA SER A 120 -8.48 -1.33 5.92
C SER A 120 -8.58 -0.74 4.51
N VAL A 121 -8.56 -1.61 3.51
CA VAL A 121 -8.78 -1.26 2.10
C VAL A 121 -9.67 -2.30 1.45
N SER A 122 -10.66 -1.86 0.69
CA SER A 122 -11.58 -2.73 -0.05
C SER A 122 -11.47 -2.56 -1.55
N ARG A 123 -11.82 -3.61 -2.30
CA ARG A 123 -11.99 -3.63 -3.75
C ARG A 123 -13.19 -4.48 -4.11
N ASP A 124 -14.00 -3.94 -5.00
CA ASP A 124 -15.14 -4.65 -5.57
C ASP A 124 -14.69 -5.33 -6.87
N TYR A 125 -15.23 -6.52 -7.14
CA TYR A 125 -15.02 -7.20 -8.41
C TYR A 125 -16.25 -7.97 -8.85
N THR A 126 -16.47 -8.00 -10.18
CA THR A 126 -17.59 -8.71 -10.77
C THR A 126 -17.30 -10.21 -10.81
N PHE A 127 -18.27 -11.03 -10.43
CA PHE A 127 -18.18 -12.48 -10.47
C PHE A 127 -19.08 -13.03 -11.59
N ASP A 128 -18.48 -13.80 -12.55
CA ASP A 128 -19.19 -14.49 -13.63
C ASP A 128 -18.81 -15.98 -13.62
N GLU A 129 -19.73 -16.85 -13.31
CA GLU A 129 -19.52 -18.30 -13.21
C GLU A 129 -19.00 -18.95 -14.52
N SER A 130 -19.24 -18.32 -15.66
CA SER A 130 -18.82 -18.87 -16.96
C SER A 130 -17.30 -18.78 -17.21
N SER A 131 -16.56 -18.05 -16.38
CA SER A 131 -15.14 -17.71 -16.56
C SER A 131 -14.25 -18.13 -15.38
N ILE A 132 -14.47 -19.30 -14.81
CA ILE A 132 -13.85 -19.76 -13.54
C ILE A 132 -12.32 -19.74 -13.56
N LEU A 133 -11.66 -20.12 -14.67
CA LEU A 133 -10.19 -20.15 -14.75
C LEU A 133 -9.54 -18.77 -14.86
N GLY A 134 -10.20 -17.79 -15.45
CA GLY A 134 -9.71 -16.42 -15.52
C GLY A 134 -9.79 -15.67 -14.19
N LYS A 135 -10.71 -16.06 -13.33
CA LYS A 135 -11.08 -15.33 -12.09
C LYS A 135 -10.26 -15.66 -10.86
N SER A 136 -9.69 -16.86 -10.76
CA SER A 136 -8.71 -17.15 -9.70
C SER A 136 -7.49 -16.23 -9.85
N ASN A 137 -7.11 -15.88 -11.06
CA ASN A 137 -6.01 -14.96 -11.34
C ASN A 137 -6.40 -13.49 -11.00
N GLU A 138 -7.65 -13.10 -11.26
CA GLU A 138 -8.16 -11.76 -10.95
C GLU A 138 -8.19 -11.52 -9.43
N GLU A 139 -8.77 -12.45 -8.66
CA GLU A 139 -8.80 -12.34 -7.20
C GLU A 139 -7.40 -12.32 -6.60
N THR A 140 -6.46 -13.13 -7.13
CA THR A 140 -5.06 -13.11 -6.70
C THR A 140 -4.43 -11.74 -6.96
N SER A 141 -4.62 -11.18 -8.16
CA SER A 141 -4.10 -9.84 -8.49
C SER A 141 -4.70 -8.76 -7.61
N LEU A 142 -5.99 -8.86 -7.28
CA LEU A 142 -6.66 -7.92 -6.36
C LEU A 142 -6.11 -8.02 -4.94
N ARG A 143 -5.84 -9.24 -4.44
CA ARG A 143 -5.19 -9.44 -3.13
C ARG A 143 -3.81 -8.79 -3.06
N GLU A 144 -3.01 -8.97 -4.11
CA GLU A 144 -1.70 -8.30 -4.22
C GLU A 144 -1.82 -6.79 -4.26
N ASP A 145 -2.82 -6.24 -4.96
CA ASP A 145 -3.11 -4.80 -4.99
C ASP A 145 -3.50 -4.28 -3.61
N LEU A 146 -4.35 -4.99 -2.88
CA LEU A 146 -4.74 -4.64 -1.52
C LEU A 146 -3.54 -4.62 -0.58
N VAL A 147 -2.66 -5.64 -0.66
CA VAL A 147 -1.42 -5.69 0.11
C VAL A 147 -0.54 -4.47 -0.19
N ARG A 148 -0.34 -4.13 -1.47
CA ARG A 148 0.43 -2.93 -1.86
C ARG A 148 -0.17 -1.64 -1.29
N GLN A 149 -1.50 -1.49 -1.34
CA GLN A 149 -2.19 -0.28 -0.88
C GLN A 149 -2.18 -0.13 0.65
N VAL A 150 -2.48 -1.20 1.39
CA VAL A 150 -2.42 -1.21 2.86
C VAL A 150 -0.99 -0.91 3.30
N SER A 151 0.01 -1.58 2.72
CA SER A 151 1.42 -1.36 3.04
C SER A 151 1.85 0.09 2.80
N ALA A 152 1.42 0.70 1.68
CA ALA A 152 1.70 2.10 1.40
C ALA A 152 1.04 3.06 2.42
N GLN A 153 -0.16 2.72 2.93
CA GLN A 153 -0.80 3.49 4.00
C GLN A 153 -0.02 3.38 5.31
N ILE A 154 0.44 2.17 5.69
CA ILE A 154 1.27 1.95 6.88
C ILE A 154 2.57 2.76 6.77
N VAL A 155 3.28 2.69 5.64
CA VAL A 155 4.52 3.45 5.40
C VAL A 155 4.29 4.95 5.56
N ARG A 156 3.21 5.49 4.99
CA ARG A 156 2.85 6.92 5.17
C ARG A 156 2.57 7.24 6.63
N ARG A 157 1.86 6.37 7.34
CA ARG A 157 1.52 6.57 8.75
C ARG A 157 2.78 6.56 9.63
N VAL A 158 3.68 5.59 9.42
CA VAL A 158 4.97 5.51 10.11
C VAL A 158 5.78 6.79 9.86
N ASN A 159 5.90 7.25 8.62
CA ASN A 159 6.62 8.49 8.29
C ASN A 159 6.01 9.75 8.93
N ALA A 160 4.70 9.80 9.09
CA ALA A 160 4.01 10.94 9.69
C ALA A 160 4.29 11.07 11.20
N VAL A 161 4.40 9.94 11.92
CA VAL A 161 4.57 9.91 13.38
C VAL A 161 6.03 9.90 13.84
N THR A 162 6.95 9.85 12.88
CA THR A 162 8.40 9.73 13.15
C THR A 162 9.18 11.01 12.81
N LYS A 163 8.46 12.12 12.62
CA LYS A 163 9.07 13.45 12.43
C LYS A 163 9.74 13.95 13.68
#